data_1952777d2210614bb8df5181b64b2a39
#
_entry.id   1952777d2210614bb8df5181b64b2a39
#
_cell.length_a   1.000
_cell.length_b   1.000
_cell.length_c   1.000
_cell.angle_alpha   90.00
_cell.angle_beta   90.00
_cell.angle_gamma   90.00
#
_symmetry.space_group_name_H-M   'P 1'
#
loop_
_entity.id
_entity.type
_entity.pdbx_description
1 polymer ?
#
loop_
_entity_poly.entity_id
_entity_poly.type
_entity_poly.pdbx_seq_one_letter_code
_entity_poly.pdbx_strand_id
1 'polypeptide(L)'
;MDAIKSRVIILLTDGENNSGAHLPIESAGLAKAWGCRIYSISFGESFQAINEASIIETLTPSEKILEHISQETGGLFRKAYGYESLRLVYEEIDQLERTEISLRQAEHLASFTWLPAVIGLAALTLGLILDATWLRVAP
;
A
#
# COMPACT_ATOMS: atom_id res chain seq x y z
N MET A 1 6.65 -14.11 -14.13
CA MET A 1 7.07 -13.08 -13.15
C MET A 1 5.94 -12.06 -13.09
N ASP A 2 4.99 -12.24 -12.20
CA ASP A 2 3.91 -11.26 -12.04
C ASP A 2 4.48 -10.08 -11.26
N ALA A 3 4.61 -8.95 -11.96
CA ALA A 3 4.98 -7.71 -11.31
C ALA A 3 3.93 -7.42 -10.22
N ILE A 4 4.38 -7.19 -9.00
CA ILE A 4 3.53 -6.79 -7.88
C ILE A 4 2.93 -5.44 -8.27
N LYS A 5 1.70 -5.48 -8.78
CA LYS A 5 0.96 -4.27 -9.16
C LYS A 5 0.17 -3.81 -7.94
N SER A 6 0.55 -2.69 -7.36
CA SER A 6 -0.32 -1.97 -6.44
C SER A 6 -1.57 -1.49 -7.21
N ARG A 7 -2.75 -1.74 -6.64
CA ARG A 7 -4.02 -1.27 -7.21
C ARG A 7 -4.56 -0.20 -6.30
N VAL A 8 -4.60 1.01 -6.82
CA VAL A 8 -4.99 2.20 -6.06
C VAL A 8 -6.18 2.85 -6.74
N ILE A 9 -7.16 3.22 -5.94
CA ILE A 9 -8.32 4.01 -6.35
C ILE A 9 -8.27 5.31 -5.55
N ILE A 10 -8.27 6.44 -6.22
CA ILE A 10 -8.37 7.75 -5.59
C ILE A 10 -9.79 8.26 -5.82
N LEU A 11 -10.52 8.44 -4.74
CA LEU A 11 -11.88 8.95 -4.73
C LEU A 11 -11.85 10.42 -4.30
N LEU A 12 -12.13 11.31 -5.22
CA LEU A 12 -12.29 12.74 -4.95
C LEU A 12 -13.78 13.09 -4.95
N THR A 13 -14.27 13.66 -3.87
CA THR A 13 -15.70 14.00 -3.71
C THR A 13 -15.86 15.24 -2.85
N ASP A 14 -16.94 15.96 -3.08
CA ASP A 14 -17.41 17.07 -2.23
C ASP A 14 -18.18 16.60 -0.98
N GLY A 15 -18.28 15.29 -0.79
CA GLY A 15 -18.94 14.68 0.37
C GLY A 15 -20.42 14.37 0.16
N GLU A 16 -21.01 14.74 -0.97
CA GLU A 16 -22.40 14.40 -1.28
C GLU A 16 -22.50 13.09 -2.05
N ASN A 17 -23.19 12.10 -1.46
CA ASN A 17 -23.49 10.84 -2.15
C ASN A 17 -24.94 10.89 -2.67
N ASN A 18 -25.11 11.38 -3.88
CA ASN A 18 -26.44 11.68 -4.45
C ASN A 18 -27.02 10.56 -5.33
N SER A 19 -26.27 9.52 -5.67
CA SER A 19 -26.81 8.42 -6.48
C SER A 19 -25.89 7.19 -6.51
N GLY A 20 -26.47 6.02 -6.49
CA GLY A 20 -25.77 4.73 -6.65
C GLY A 20 -26.71 3.56 -6.38
N ALA A 21 -26.55 2.48 -7.18
CA ALA A 21 -27.29 1.23 -7.00
C ALA A 21 -26.74 0.38 -5.84
N HIS A 22 -25.52 0.66 -5.39
CA HIS A 22 -24.84 -0.08 -4.34
C HIS A 22 -24.39 0.86 -3.22
N LEU A 23 -24.39 0.34 -1.99
CA LEU A 23 -23.87 1.07 -0.86
C LEU A 23 -22.34 1.21 -0.98
N PRO A 24 -21.77 2.39 -0.66
CA PRO A 24 -20.33 2.61 -0.71
C PRO A 24 -19.51 1.58 0.08
N ILE A 25 -20.03 1.11 1.21
CA ILE A 25 -19.41 0.09 2.08
C ILE A 25 -19.31 -1.26 1.37
N GLU A 26 -20.33 -1.68 0.61
CA GLU A 26 -20.31 -2.93 -0.16
C GLU A 26 -19.25 -2.90 -1.26
N SER A 27 -19.15 -1.76 -1.95
CA SER A 27 -18.16 -1.53 -2.99
C SER A 27 -16.72 -1.55 -2.41
N ALA A 28 -16.54 -1.03 -1.20
CA ALA A 28 -15.26 -1.09 -0.50
C ALA A 28 -14.87 -2.54 -0.14
N GLY A 29 -15.82 -3.37 0.27
CA GLY A 29 -15.59 -4.80 0.52
C GLY A 29 -15.07 -5.54 -0.72
N LEU A 30 -15.63 -5.25 -1.91
CA LEU A 30 -15.13 -5.79 -3.17
C LEU A 30 -13.71 -5.31 -3.50
N ALA A 31 -13.45 -4.02 -3.33
CA ALA A 31 -12.12 -3.43 -3.56
C ALA A 31 -11.07 -4.11 -2.66
N LYS A 32 -11.38 -4.29 -1.38
CA LYS A 32 -10.54 -5.00 -0.41
C LYS A 32 -10.25 -6.44 -0.84
N ALA A 33 -11.28 -7.18 -1.27
CA ALA A 33 -11.13 -8.56 -1.75
C ALA A 33 -10.22 -8.67 -2.99
N TRP A 34 -10.16 -7.63 -3.81
CA TRP A 34 -9.29 -7.56 -4.98
C TRP A 34 -7.92 -6.93 -4.68
N GLY A 35 -7.63 -6.62 -3.43
CA GLY A 35 -6.39 -5.99 -3.00
C GLY A 35 -6.23 -4.57 -3.54
N CYS A 36 -7.33 -3.85 -3.75
CA CYS A 36 -7.33 -2.44 -4.12
C CYS A 36 -7.38 -1.58 -2.85
N ARG A 37 -6.52 -0.55 -2.78
CA ARG A 37 -6.58 0.48 -1.74
C ARG A 37 -7.39 1.66 -2.23
N ILE A 38 -8.21 2.22 -1.34
CA ILE A 38 -9.03 3.39 -1.65
C ILE A 38 -8.53 4.56 -0.81
N TYR A 39 -8.08 5.61 -1.50
CA TYR A 39 -7.74 6.90 -0.91
C TYR A 39 -8.90 7.85 -1.15
N SER A 40 -9.54 8.31 -0.09
CA SER A 40 -10.68 9.23 -0.21
C SER A 40 -10.26 10.64 0.14
N ILE A 41 -10.58 11.57 -0.74
CA ILE A 41 -10.28 12.99 -0.57
C ILE A 41 -11.61 13.75 -0.59
N SER A 42 -11.97 14.37 0.55
CA SER A 42 -13.08 15.31 0.61
C SER A 42 -12.59 16.69 0.19
N PHE A 43 -13.19 17.25 -0.85
CA PHE A 43 -12.83 18.57 -1.36
C PHE A 43 -13.89 19.59 -0.96
N GLY A 44 -13.50 20.57 -0.14
CA GLY A 44 -14.38 21.65 0.32
C GLY A 44 -13.93 23.00 -0.20
N GLU A 45 -14.88 23.89 -0.52
CA GLU A 45 -14.58 25.20 -1.09
C GLU A 45 -14.06 26.23 -0.08
N SER A 46 -14.20 26.04 1.21
CA SER A 46 -13.71 27.03 2.17
C SER A 46 -13.37 26.42 3.53
N PHE A 47 -12.20 26.76 3.98
CA PHE A 47 -11.89 26.90 5.38
C PHE A 47 -12.74 28.10 5.90
N GLN A 48 -14.02 27.87 6.20
CA GLN A 48 -14.77 28.89 6.91
C GLN A 48 -14.06 29.10 8.24
N ALA A 49 -13.59 30.32 8.44
CA ALA A 49 -12.87 30.78 9.60
C ALA A 49 -13.49 30.18 10.87
N ILE A 50 -12.83 29.18 11.38
CA ILE A 50 -13.18 28.57 12.65
C ILE A 50 -12.87 29.63 13.68
N ASN A 51 -13.89 30.12 14.37
CA ASN A 51 -13.70 30.88 15.60
C ASN A 51 -12.76 30.07 16.49
N GLU A 52 -11.68 30.68 16.94
CA GLU A 52 -10.54 30.08 17.66
C GLU A 52 -10.88 29.26 18.92
N ALA A 53 -12.15 29.01 19.23
CA ALA A 53 -12.60 28.36 20.45
C ALA A 53 -13.00 26.88 20.32
N SER A 54 -13.00 26.27 19.13
CA SER A 54 -13.33 24.84 18.99
C SER A 54 -12.70 24.20 17.78
N ILE A 55 -11.44 23.81 17.93
CA ILE A 55 -10.70 22.94 16.99
C ILE A 55 -11.15 21.48 17.22
N ILE A 56 -12.42 21.20 17.07
CA ILE A 56 -12.90 19.84 16.87
C ILE A 56 -13.48 19.83 15.46
N GLU A 57 -12.63 19.50 14.50
CA GLU A 57 -13.05 19.24 13.14
C GLU A 57 -13.94 17.98 13.13
N THR A 58 -15.24 18.18 13.35
CA THR A 58 -16.21 17.10 13.32
C THR A 58 -16.45 16.69 11.89
N LEU A 59 -16.09 15.45 11.56
CA LEU A 59 -16.39 14.85 10.27
C LEU A 59 -17.90 14.80 10.05
N THR A 60 -18.34 15.18 8.86
CA THR A 60 -19.73 14.98 8.45
C THR A 60 -20.07 13.50 8.38
N PRO A 61 -21.33 13.08 8.41
CA PRO A 61 -21.72 11.68 8.25
C PRO A 61 -21.17 11.04 6.98
N SER A 62 -21.14 11.77 5.88
CA SER A 62 -20.59 11.31 4.60
C SER A 62 -19.06 11.13 4.68
N GLU A 63 -18.35 12.05 5.32
CA GLU A 63 -16.91 11.97 5.52
C GLU A 63 -16.51 10.78 6.41
N LYS A 64 -17.31 10.46 7.42
CA LYS A 64 -17.10 9.25 8.24
C LYS A 64 -17.20 7.97 7.44
N ILE A 65 -18.11 7.90 6.46
CA ILE A 65 -18.23 6.77 5.56
C ILE A 65 -16.97 6.68 4.67
N LEU A 66 -16.50 7.80 4.13
CA LEU A 66 -15.30 7.85 3.31
C LEU A 66 -14.04 7.44 4.10
N GLU A 67 -13.93 7.91 5.34
CA GLU A 67 -12.85 7.50 6.24
C GLU A 67 -12.88 6.00 6.52
N HIS A 68 -14.06 5.45 6.82
CA HIS A 68 -14.23 4.02 7.06
C HIS A 68 -13.85 3.18 5.84
N ILE A 69 -14.30 3.56 4.64
CA ILE A 69 -13.95 2.90 3.38
C ILE A 69 -12.44 2.88 3.14
N SER A 70 -11.79 4.03 3.36
CA SER A 70 -10.34 4.13 3.18
C SER A 70 -9.61 3.26 4.18
N GLN A 71 -9.96 3.30 5.47
CA GLN A 71 -9.35 2.48 6.51
C GLN A 71 -9.52 0.97 6.25
N GLU A 72 -10.73 0.54 5.87
CA GLU A 72 -11.04 -0.87 5.57
C GLU A 72 -10.22 -1.44 4.40
N THR A 73 -9.87 -0.61 3.43
CA THR A 73 -9.09 -1.02 2.25
C THR A 73 -7.58 -0.78 2.42
N GLY A 74 -7.14 -0.25 3.57
CA GLY A 74 -5.74 0.07 3.85
C GLY A 74 -5.25 1.34 3.15
N GLY A 75 -6.15 2.21 2.73
CA GLY A 75 -5.86 3.55 2.24
C GLY A 75 -5.98 4.63 3.33
N LEU A 76 -6.18 5.88 2.91
CA LEU A 76 -6.21 7.03 3.78
C LEU A 76 -7.32 8.00 3.38
N PHE A 77 -7.96 8.64 4.38
CA PHE A 77 -8.89 9.74 4.16
C PHE A 77 -8.20 11.08 4.45
N ARG A 78 -8.41 12.06 3.57
CA ARG A 78 -7.92 13.43 3.75
C ARG A 78 -8.97 14.45 3.32
N LYS A 79 -8.90 15.64 3.93
CA LYS A 79 -9.64 16.82 3.49
C LYS A 79 -8.69 17.74 2.73
N ALA A 80 -9.16 18.29 1.63
CA ALA A 80 -8.45 19.28 0.85
C ALA A 80 -9.28 20.53 0.67
N TYR A 81 -8.69 21.68 0.96
CA TYR A 81 -9.30 23.00 0.83
C TYR A 81 -8.49 23.80 -0.21
N GLY A 82 -8.92 23.71 -1.47
CA GLY A 82 -8.22 24.37 -2.57
C GLY A 82 -7.07 23.56 -3.16
N TYR A 83 -6.46 24.14 -4.19
CA TYR A 83 -5.47 23.46 -5.04
C TYR A 83 -4.20 23.03 -4.29
N GLU A 84 -3.65 23.90 -3.45
CA GLU A 84 -2.39 23.62 -2.75
C GLU A 84 -2.52 22.46 -1.75
N SER A 85 -3.62 22.42 -0.99
CA SER A 85 -3.87 21.31 -0.07
C SER A 85 -4.11 20.00 -0.81
N LEU A 86 -4.82 20.04 -1.93
CA LEU A 86 -5.03 18.86 -2.78
C LEU A 86 -3.70 18.33 -3.33
N ARG A 87 -2.80 19.20 -3.77
CA ARG A 87 -1.47 18.82 -4.23
C ARG A 87 -0.67 18.12 -3.15
N LEU A 88 -0.67 18.65 -1.92
CA LEU A 88 0.02 18.03 -0.78
C LEU A 88 -0.53 16.63 -0.46
N VAL A 89 -1.85 16.44 -0.54
CA VAL A 89 -2.47 15.12 -0.36
C VAL A 89 -2.01 14.13 -1.43
N TYR A 90 -1.93 14.56 -2.69
CA TYR A 90 -1.41 13.69 -3.77
C TYR A 90 0.06 13.32 -3.56
N GLU A 91 0.90 14.27 -3.12
CA GLU A 91 2.30 14.02 -2.80
C GLU A 91 2.43 13.02 -1.63
N GLU A 92 1.58 13.13 -0.60
CA GLU A 92 1.52 12.18 0.52
C GLU A 92 1.17 10.76 0.04
N ILE A 93 0.14 10.62 -0.79
CA ILE A 93 -0.28 9.33 -1.35
C ILE A 93 0.83 8.71 -2.21
N ASP A 94 1.50 9.49 -3.05
CA ASP A 94 2.61 9.02 -3.89
C ASP A 94 3.77 8.50 -3.04
N GLN A 95 4.13 9.18 -1.96
CA GLN A 95 5.17 8.74 -1.04
C GLN A 95 4.82 7.43 -0.33
N LEU A 96 3.57 7.29 0.13
CA LEU A 96 3.10 6.06 0.78
C LEU A 96 3.16 4.86 -0.16
N GLU A 97 2.68 5.01 -1.39
CA GLU A 97 2.67 3.93 -2.37
C GLU A 97 4.09 3.54 -2.84
N ARG A 98 4.98 4.49 -3.02
CA ARG A 98 6.40 4.21 -3.36
C ARG A 98 7.11 3.45 -2.26
N THR A 99 6.87 3.82 -1.00
CA THR A 99 7.50 3.15 0.16
C THR A 99 7.04 1.70 0.25
N GLU A 100 5.76 1.42 0.05
CA GLU A 100 5.23 0.05 0.09
C GLU A 100 5.75 -0.83 -1.06
N ILE A 101 5.87 -0.28 -2.26
CA ILE A 101 6.41 -1.03 -3.41
C ILE A 101 7.87 -1.42 -3.12
N SER A 102 8.66 -0.51 -2.56
CA SER A 102 10.06 -0.79 -2.23
C SER A 102 10.23 -1.83 -1.13
N LEU A 103 9.39 -1.80 -0.10
CA LEU A 103 9.40 -2.79 0.99
C LEU A 103 9.03 -4.19 0.47
N ARG A 104 7.99 -4.31 -0.35
CA ARG A 104 7.57 -5.58 -0.93
C ARG A 104 8.61 -6.17 -1.88
N GLN A 105 9.32 -5.34 -2.63
CA GLN A 105 10.43 -5.80 -3.46
C GLN A 105 11.60 -6.35 -2.62
N ALA A 106 11.91 -5.70 -1.50
CA ALA A 106 12.97 -6.16 -0.60
C ALA A 106 12.65 -7.51 0.05
N GLU A 107 11.41 -7.74 0.47
CA GLU A 107 10.97 -9.03 1.03
C GLU A 107 11.07 -10.17 0.00
N HIS A 108 10.71 -9.92 -1.26
CA HIS A 108 10.78 -10.95 -2.31
C HIS A 108 12.23 -11.33 -2.66
N LEU A 109 13.16 -10.39 -2.61
CA LEU A 109 14.57 -10.66 -2.84
C LEU A 109 15.20 -11.43 -1.67
N ALA A 110 14.80 -11.11 -0.43
CA ALA A 110 15.34 -11.78 0.76
C ALA A 110 14.93 -13.25 0.87
N SER A 111 13.75 -13.62 0.38
CA SER A 111 13.24 -15.00 0.50
C SER A 111 13.90 -16.00 -0.44
N PHE A 112 14.63 -15.56 -1.48
CA PHE A 112 15.21 -16.46 -2.49
C PHE A 112 16.75 -16.58 -2.43
N THR A 113 17.42 -15.76 -1.62
CA THR A 113 18.90 -15.71 -1.57
C THR A 113 19.56 -16.89 -0.83
N TRP A 114 18.83 -17.62 0.01
CA TRP A 114 19.38 -18.77 0.74
C TRP A 114 19.55 -20.02 -0.14
N LEU A 115 18.75 -20.17 -1.19
CA LEU A 115 18.75 -21.35 -2.06
C LEU A 115 20.08 -21.54 -2.81
N PRO A 116 20.65 -20.52 -3.50
CA PRO A 116 21.97 -20.65 -4.13
C PRO A 116 23.10 -20.86 -3.12
N ALA A 117 22.97 -20.30 -1.91
CA ALA A 117 23.97 -20.51 -0.85
C ALA A 117 24.02 -21.97 -0.39
N VAL A 118 22.86 -22.61 -0.21
CA VAL A 118 22.79 -24.05 0.14
C VAL A 118 23.34 -24.93 -0.98
N ILE A 119 23.01 -24.64 -2.24
CA ILE A 119 23.52 -25.38 -3.39
C ILE A 119 25.06 -25.24 -3.50
N GLY A 120 25.58 -24.04 -3.31
CA GLY A 120 27.01 -23.77 -3.30
C GLY A 120 27.75 -24.55 -2.20
N LEU A 121 27.18 -24.56 -0.99
CA LEU A 121 27.75 -25.30 0.14
C LEU A 121 27.73 -26.81 -0.09
N ALA A 122 26.65 -27.35 -0.65
CA ALA A 122 26.52 -28.75 -0.99
C ALA A 122 27.53 -29.19 -2.08
N ALA A 123 27.71 -28.35 -3.10
CA ALA A 123 28.71 -28.60 -4.14
C ALA A 123 30.15 -28.60 -3.59
N LEU A 124 30.46 -27.70 -2.68
CA LEU A 124 31.76 -27.58 -2.02
C LEU A 124 32.08 -28.81 -1.14
N THR A 125 31.09 -29.24 -0.34
CA THR A 125 31.24 -30.45 0.49
C THR A 125 31.40 -31.71 -0.36
N LEU A 126 30.66 -31.83 -1.46
CA LEU A 126 30.79 -32.96 -2.38
C LEU A 126 32.16 -32.96 -3.07
N GLY A 127 32.70 -31.82 -3.47
CA GLY A 127 34.04 -31.67 -4.03
C GLY A 127 35.14 -32.14 -3.06
N LEU A 128 35.04 -31.73 -1.79
CA LEU A 128 35.99 -32.14 -0.76
C LEU A 128 35.95 -33.67 -0.47
N ILE A 129 34.77 -34.27 -0.50
CA ILE A 129 34.60 -35.71 -0.30
C ILE A 129 35.23 -36.49 -1.50
N LEU A 130 34.99 -36.03 -2.72
CA LEU A 130 35.59 -36.65 -3.92
C LEU A 130 37.11 -36.51 -3.94
N ASP A 131 37.65 -35.37 -3.54
CA ASP A 131 39.08 -35.14 -3.42
C ASP A 131 39.71 -36.06 -2.35
N ALA A 132 39.07 -36.21 -1.22
CA ALA A 132 39.54 -37.07 -0.12
C ALA A 132 39.46 -38.57 -0.44
N THR A 133 38.52 -39.01 -1.28
CA THR A 133 38.28 -40.44 -1.57
C THR A 133 38.97 -40.91 -2.83
N TRP A 134 39.06 -40.11 -3.89
CA TRP A 134 39.53 -40.56 -5.19
C TRP A 134 40.99 -40.15 -5.51
N LEU A 135 41.41 -38.95 -5.10
CA LEU A 135 42.79 -38.51 -5.32
C LEU A 135 43.82 -39.11 -4.34
N ARG A 136 43.38 -39.74 -3.24
CA ARG A 136 44.26 -40.49 -2.31
C ARG A 136 44.58 -41.90 -2.77
N VAL A 137 44.01 -42.40 -3.88
CA VAL A 137 44.21 -43.78 -4.38
C VAL A 137 45.17 -43.83 -5.59
N ALA A 138 45.80 -42.73 -5.97
CA ALA A 138 46.89 -42.77 -6.97
C ALA A 138 48.23 -42.79 -6.24
N PRO A 139 49.04 -43.94 -6.37
CA PRO A 139 50.38 -43.97 -5.86
C PRO A 139 51.34 -43.12 -6.69
#